data_8b0603004e37d0ae59db996e89236572
#
_entry.id   8b0603004e37d0ae59db996e89236572
#
_cell.length_a   1.000
_cell.length_b   1.000
_cell.length_c   1.000
_cell.angle_alpha   90.00
_cell.angle_beta   90.00
_cell.angle_gamma   90.00
#
_symmetry.space_group_name_H-M   'P 1'
#
loop_
_entity.id
_entity.type
_entity.pdbx_description
1 polymer ?
#
loop_
_entity_poly.entity_id
_entity_poly.type
_entity_poly.pdbx_seq_one_letter_code
_entity_poly.pdbx_strand_id
1 'polypeptide(L)'
;MTRPTLTQSSGPAYSRILGLGGIRGERVVPNDDLVGPIDSSDEWIRQRTGIITRRRAEAGTDVLDLAEGAARAAIENAGLTGADIDAVILSTVTYFHQTPAGAAILADRLGATPAAAYDISAACAGYCYGIGQADALVRSGAARNVLVIGAEKMSEFVDPTDRSISFLLGDGAGAVVVGPSDFPGIGPTVWGSDGGQAQTIRQTHSWLDTRDHGAGWPTLRQEGQSVFKWAVWQMAPIAQKALDAAGVSADQIDAFIPHQANMRIIDQMIKQLKLPESVVVARDIADTGNTSAASIPLATERLLREGQVSSGALALQIGFGAGLVYAAQVVVLP
;
A
#
# COMPACT_ATOMS: atom_id res chain seq x y z
N MET A 1 33.57 -39.73 -5.78
CA MET A 1 33.52 -38.26 -6.01
C MET A 1 32.50 -37.65 -5.06
N THR A 2 32.94 -36.82 -4.14
CA THR A 2 32.02 -36.03 -3.27
C THR A 2 31.30 -35.00 -4.14
N ARG A 3 29.97 -34.92 -4.01
CA ARG A 3 29.21 -33.86 -4.70
C ARG A 3 29.65 -32.48 -4.18
N PRO A 4 29.81 -31.49 -5.03
CA PRO A 4 30.11 -30.12 -4.59
C PRO A 4 28.95 -29.60 -3.71
N THR A 5 29.30 -28.91 -2.64
CA THR A 5 28.33 -28.26 -1.74
C THR A 5 28.09 -26.84 -2.20
N LEU A 6 26.81 -26.41 -2.31
CA LEU A 6 26.46 -25.05 -2.62
C LEU A 6 26.74 -24.15 -1.42
N THR A 7 27.27 -22.96 -1.70
CA THR A 7 27.39 -21.90 -0.68
C THR A 7 26.02 -21.26 -0.47
N GLN A 8 25.60 -21.11 0.79
CA GLN A 8 24.38 -20.39 1.15
C GLN A 8 24.72 -18.93 1.49
N SER A 9 23.92 -18.01 1.03
CA SER A 9 23.95 -16.63 1.52
C SER A 9 23.42 -16.56 2.95
N SER A 10 23.91 -15.61 3.74
CA SER A 10 23.42 -15.31 5.08
C SER A 10 23.32 -13.80 5.24
N GLY A 11 22.19 -13.33 5.70
CA GLY A 11 21.93 -11.93 6.01
C GLY A 11 21.92 -11.64 7.52
N PRO A 12 21.52 -10.44 7.91
CA PRO A 12 21.34 -10.06 9.31
C PRO A 12 20.18 -10.85 9.95
N ALA A 13 20.20 -10.96 11.28
CA ALA A 13 19.12 -11.63 12.00
C ALA A 13 17.77 -10.92 11.84
N TYR A 14 17.80 -9.60 11.70
CA TYR A 14 16.63 -8.74 11.67
C TYR A 14 16.73 -7.68 10.56
N SER A 15 15.56 -7.15 10.20
CA SER A 15 15.43 -5.99 9.33
C SER A 15 14.54 -4.92 9.98
N ARG A 16 14.61 -3.70 9.47
CA ARG A 16 13.72 -2.60 9.83
C ARG A 16 13.48 -1.65 8.67
N ILE A 17 12.48 -0.80 8.80
CA ILE A 17 12.30 0.35 7.93
C ILE A 17 13.34 1.40 8.31
N LEU A 18 14.17 1.82 7.35
CA LEU A 18 15.24 2.81 7.55
C LEU A 18 14.79 4.22 7.21
N GLY A 19 13.88 4.36 6.24
CA GLY A 19 13.37 5.64 5.79
C GLY A 19 12.03 5.48 5.08
N LEU A 20 11.26 6.56 5.06
CA LEU A 20 9.91 6.62 4.52
C LEU A 20 9.74 7.90 3.72
N GLY A 21 9.03 7.85 2.59
CA GLY A 21 8.66 9.00 1.79
C GLY A 21 7.24 8.86 1.24
N GLY A 22 6.59 9.99 0.97
CA GLY A 22 5.23 10.00 0.45
C GLY A 22 4.97 11.22 -0.43
N ILE A 23 4.27 10.99 -1.54
CA ILE A 23 3.78 12.02 -2.46
C ILE A 23 2.27 11.79 -2.66
N ARG A 24 1.48 12.82 -2.45
CA ARG A 24 0.06 12.83 -2.78
C ARG A 24 -0.17 13.64 -4.06
N GLY A 25 -1.19 13.29 -4.84
CA GLY A 25 -1.59 14.10 -5.97
C GLY A 25 -1.77 15.58 -5.56
N GLU A 26 -1.38 16.50 -6.41
CA GLU A 26 -1.32 17.93 -6.10
C GLU A 26 -2.72 18.54 -5.97
N ARG A 27 -3.67 18.06 -6.79
CA ARG A 27 -5.03 18.59 -6.85
C ARG A 27 -5.87 18.07 -5.69
N VAL A 28 -6.44 19.00 -4.93
CA VAL A 28 -7.49 18.71 -3.95
C VAL A 28 -8.82 18.69 -4.68
N VAL A 29 -9.51 17.55 -4.67
CA VAL A 29 -10.80 17.36 -5.34
C VAL A 29 -11.88 17.16 -4.27
N PRO A 30 -12.76 18.15 -4.00
CA PRO A 30 -13.86 18.01 -3.06
C PRO A 30 -14.94 17.05 -3.60
N ASN A 31 -15.83 16.61 -2.72
CA ASN A 31 -16.95 15.74 -3.11
C ASN A 31 -17.86 16.41 -4.14
N ASP A 32 -18.10 17.72 -4.01
CA ASP A 32 -18.99 18.47 -4.88
C ASP A 32 -18.58 18.45 -6.36
N ASP A 33 -17.28 18.28 -6.66
CA ASP A 33 -16.79 18.17 -8.03
C ASP A 33 -17.17 16.82 -8.68
N LEU A 34 -17.60 15.81 -7.89
CA LEU A 34 -17.85 14.46 -8.36
C LEU A 34 -19.33 14.05 -8.30
N VAL A 35 -20.16 14.76 -7.53
CA VAL A 35 -21.53 14.32 -7.24
C VAL A 35 -22.47 14.35 -8.44
N GLY A 36 -22.26 15.28 -9.38
CA GLY A 36 -23.12 15.44 -10.56
C GLY A 36 -23.22 14.16 -11.41
N PRO A 37 -22.12 13.60 -11.90
CA PRO A 37 -22.13 12.40 -12.75
C PRO A 37 -22.69 11.15 -12.07
N ILE A 38 -22.66 11.08 -10.72
CA ILE A 38 -23.07 9.88 -9.96
C ILE A 38 -24.39 10.08 -9.20
N ASP A 39 -25.10 11.17 -9.41
CA ASP A 39 -26.35 11.50 -8.69
C ASP A 39 -26.23 11.27 -7.18
N SER A 40 -25.33 12.02 -6.53
CA SER A 40 -24.99 11.86 -5.11
C SER A 40 -24.90 13.24 -4.42
N SER A 41 -24.41 13.28 -3.19
CA SER A 41 -24.14 14.49 -2.41
C SER A 41 -22.89 14.36 -1.57
N ASP A 42 -22.28 15.50 -1.19
CA ASP A 42 -21.15 15.53 -0.24
C ASP A 42 -21.52 14.82 1.07
N GLU A 43 -22.71 15.11 1.61
CA GLU A 43 -23.19 14.49 2.84
C GLU A 43 -23.26 12.96 2.73
N TRP A 44 -23.79 12.43 1.61
CA TRP A 44 -23.89 10.98 1.38
C TRP A 44 -22.50 10.33 1.33
N ILE A 45 -21.54 10.95 0.63
CA ILE A 45 -20.17 10.44 0.52
C ILE A 45 -19.50 10.41 1.91
N ARG A 46 -19.58 11.51 2.67
CA ARG A 46 -19.01 11.61 4.02
C ARG A 46 -19.60 10.55 4.97
N GLN A 47 -20.91 10.41 4.99
CA GLN A 47 -21.57 9.42 5.86
C GLN A 47 -21.21 7.98 5.51
N ARG A 48 -20.99 7.69 4.23
CA ARG A 48 -20.70 6.34 3.75
C ARG A 48 -19.23 5.97 3.83
N THR A 49 -18.32 6.91 3.75
CA THR A 49 -16.89 6.65 3.56
C THR A 49 -15.98 7.41 4.52
N GLY A 50 -16.42 8.53 5.06
CA GLY A 50 -15.60 9.47 5.80
C GLY A 50 -14.75 10.39 4.92
N ILE A 51 -14.84 10.29 3.58
CA ILE A 51 -14.03 11.08 2.65
C ILE A 51 -14.62 12.50 2.54
N ILE A 52 -13.77 13.48 2.77
CA ILE A 52 -14.06 14.91 2.61
C ILE A 52 -13.56 15.40 1.25
N THR A 53 -12.30 15.06 0.95
CA THR A 53 -11.66 15.32 -0.35
C THR A 53 -10.87 14.07 -0.78
N ARG A 54 -10.34 14.08 -2.00
CA ARG A 54 -9.29 13.16 -2.44
C ARG A 54 -8.21 13.94 -3.17
N ARG A 55 -7.07 13.30 -3.30
CA ARG A 55 -5.96 13.87 -4.05
C ARG A 55 -5.93 13.26 -5.43
N ARG A 56 -5.73 14.08 -6.46
CA ARG A 56 -5.49 13.63 -7.83
C ARG A 56 -4.23 14.28 -8.39
N ALA A 57 -3.47 13.52 -9.14
CA ALA A 57 -2.30 14.02 -9.84
C ALA A 57 -2.70 14.96 -10.98
N GLU A 58 -1.81 15.87 -11.36
CA GLU A 58 -1.99 16.73 -12.51
C GLU A 58 -2.01 15.93 -13.82
N ALA A 59 -2.61 16.53 -14.85
CA ALA A 59 -2.57 15.98 -16.18
C ALA A 59 -1.11 15.92 -16.67
N GLY A 60 -0.66 14.75 -17.10
CA GLY A 60 0.72 14.55 -17.54
C GLY A 60 1.67 13.95 -16.50
N THR A 61 1.32 13.99 -15.20
CA THR A 61 2.04 13.22 -14.18
C THR A 61 1.64 11.75 -14.32
N ASP A 62 2.58 10.84 -14.51
CA ASP A 62 2.29 9.41 -14.52
C ASP A 62 2.51 8.75 -13.14
N VAL A 63 2.17 7.46 -13.02
CA VAL A 63 2.32 6.73 -11.76
C VAL A 63 3.79 6.58 -11.35
N LEU A 64 4.71 6.51 -12.32
CA LEU A 64 6.14 6.40 -12.03
C LEU A 64 6.72 7.73 -11.54
N ASP A 65 6.18 8.88 -11.96
CA ASP A 65 6.58 10.19 -11.43
C ASP A 65 6.23 10.32 -9.95
N LEU A 66 5.03 9.88 -9.57
CA LEU A 66 4.62 9.81 -8.16
C LEU A 66 5.51 8.84 -7.38
N ALA A 67 5.76 7.67 -7.93
CA ALA A 67 6.61 6.64 -7.35
C ALA A 67 8.05 7.12 -7.14
N GLU A 68 8.63 7.80 -8.14
CA GLU A 68 9.98 8.38 -8.06
C GLU A 68 10.09 9.42 -6.94
N GLY A 69 9.12 10.34 -6.84
CA GLY A 69 9.11 11.34 -5.79
C GLY A 69 9.07 10.74 -4.39
N ALA A 70 8.20 9.76 -4.14
CA ALA A 70 8.13 9.04 -2.87
C ALA A 70 9.41 8.25 -2.57
N ALA A 71 9.96 7.58 -3.58
CA ALA A 71 11.18 6.79 -3.47
C ALA A 71 12.39 7.64 -3.11
N ARG A 72 12.58 8.78 -3.78
CA ARG A 72 13.68 9.73 -3.46
C ARG A 72 13.60 10.21 -2.03
N ALA A 73 12.42 10.59 -1.55
CA ALA A 73 12.22 10.99 -0.17
C ALA A 73 12.53 9.86 0.82
N ALA A 74 12.13 8.61 0.51
CA ALA A 74 12.43 7.47 1.36
C ALA A 74 13.93 7.16 1.44
N ILE A 75 14.64 7.24 0.32
CA ILE A 75 16.10 7.03 0.22
C ILE A 75 16.85 8.12 1.00
N GLU A 76 16.44 9.39 0.83
CA GLU A 76 17.01 10.53 1.55
C GLU A 76 16.79 10.40 3.06
N ASN A 77 15.56 10.08 3.49
CA ASN A 77 15.24 9.88 4.90
C ASN A 77 15.97 8.69 5.54
N ALA A 78 16.35 7.69 4.73
CA ALA A 78 17.20 6.59 5.17
C ALA A 78 18.68 6.99 5.30
N GLY A 79 19.08 8.19 4.86
CA GLY A 79 20.47 8.63 4.77
C GLY A 79 21.28 7.88 3.71
N LEU A 80 20.60 7.38 2.67
CA LEU A 80 21.17 6.57 1.58
C LEU A 80 21.12 7.32 0.25
N THR A 81 21.71 6.70 -0.77
CA THR A 81 21.66 7.11 -2.17
C THR A 81 21.05 5.99 -3.01
N GLY A 82 20.70 6.26 -4.26
CA GLY A 82 20.24 5.21 -5.18
C GLY A 82 21.24 4.05 -5.31
N ALA A 83 22.54 4.35 -5.30
CA ALA A 83 23.60 3.34 -5.41
C ALA A 83 23.65 2.35 -4.22
N ASP A 84 23.00 2.68 -3.10
CA ASP A 84 22.94 1.81 -1.93
C ASP A 84 21.75 0.84 -1.98
N ILE A 85 20.87 0.94 -2.99
CA ILE A 85 19.67 0.10 -3.14
C ILE A 85 20.01 -1.14 -3.96
N ASP A 86 19.76 -2.32 -3.43
CA ASP A 86 20.02 -3.60 -4.08
C ASP A 86 18.78 -4.20 -4.76
N ALA A 87 17.58 -3.80 -4.32
CA ALA A 87 16.33 -4.25 -4.94
C ALA A 87 15.25 -3.17 -4.88
N VAL A 88 14.45 -3.07 -5.95
CA VAL A 88 13.29 -2.18 -6.07
C VAL A 88 12.04 -3.02 -6.31
N ILE A 89 11.06 -2.92 -5.41
CA ILE A 89 9.76 -3.59 -5.50
C ILE A 89 8.70 -2.51 -5.67
N LEU A 90 8.02 -2.49 -6.81
CA LEU A 90 6.90 -1.59 -7.08
C LEU A 90 5.58 -2.36 -6.97
N SER A 91 4.71 -1.94 -6.06
CA SER A 91 3.34 -2.41 -6.00
C SER A 91 2.42 -1.38 -6.65
N THR A 92 1.78 -1.76 -7.75
CA THR A 92 0.86 -0.91 -8.49
C THR A 92 -0.12 -1.74 -9.31
N VAL A 93 -1.32 -1.19 -9.56
CA VAL A 93 -2.30 -1.70 -10.54
C VAL A 93 -2.63 -0.64 -11.60
N THR A 94 -1.91 0.48 -11.59
CA THR A 94 -2.15 1.62 -12.50
C THR A 94 -0.95 1.95 -13.39
N TYR A 95 0.04 1.07 -13.47
CA TYR A 95 1.06 1.09 -14.51
C TYR A 95 0.60 0.22 -15.68
N PHE A 96 0.06 0.87 -16.73
CA PHE A 96 -0.64 0.19 -17.84
C PHE A 96 0.28 -0.35 -18.94
N HIS A 97 1.54 -0.60 -18.62
CA HIS A 97 2.48 -1.28 -19.52
C HIS A 97 2.75 -2.70 -19.00
N GLN A 98 2.52 -3.69 -19.84
CA GLN A 98 2.77 -5.09 -19.49
C GLN A 98 4.26 -5.38 -19.33
N THR A 99 5.13 -4.67 -20.07
CA THR A 99 6.59 -4.80 -20.05
C THR A 99 7.24 -3.57 -20.67
N PRO A 100 8.39 -3.10 -20.14
CA PRO A 100 9.09 -3.59 -18.97
C PRO A 100 8.34 -3.32 -17.67
N ALA A 101 8.80 -3.90 -16.55
CA ALA A 101 8.33 -3.56 -15.22
C ALA A 101 8.63 -2.08 -14.90
N GLY A 102 7.70 -1.39 -14.24
CA GLY A 102 7.90 0.00 -13.80
C GLY A 102 9.06 0.13 -12.82
N ALA A 103 9.27 -0.86 -11.96
CA ALA A 103 10.40 -0.91 -11.04
C ALA A 103 11.76 -0.85 -11.73
N ALA A 104 11.90 -1.43 -12.94
CA ALA A 104 13.16 -1.37 -13.69
C ALA A 104 13.47 0.05 -14.19
N ILE A 105 12.44 0.78 -14.62
CA ILE A 105 12.56 2.19 -15.01
C ILE A 105 12.88 3.06 -13.79
N LEU A 106 12.24 2.80 -12.65
CA LEU A 106 12.50 3.52 -11.41
C LEU A 106 13.91 3.27 -10.89
N ALA A 107 14.44 2.05 -10.99
CA ALA A 107 15.81 1.75 -10.59
C ALA A 107 16.82 2.60 -11.38
N ASP A 108 16.61 2.78 -12.68
CA ASP A 108 17.44 3.66 -13.51
C ASP A 108 17.29 5.12 -13.10
N ARG A 109 16.06 5.64 -13.02
CA ARG A 109 15.76 7.03 -12.65
C ARG A 109 16.33 7.41 -11.28
N LEU A 110 16.37 6.46 -10.34
CA LEU A 110 16.86 6.65 -8.97
C LEU A 110 18.39 6.48 -8.87
N GLY A 111 19.07 6.03 -9.92
CA GLY A 111 20.49 5.68 -9.87
C GLY A 111 20.79 4.42 -9.08
N ALA A 112 19.81 3.50 -8.99
CA ALA A 112 19.92 2.24 -8.27
C ALA A 112 20.43 1.08 -9.13
N THR A 113 20.75 1.30 -10.41
CA THR A 113 21.32 0.26 -11.28
C THR A 113 22.67 -0.22 -10.74
N PRO A 114 22.91 -1.55 -10.55
CA PRO A 114 22.19 -2.69 -11.11
C PRO A 114 21.20 -3.40 -10.13
N ALA A 115 20.43 -2.69 -9.34
CA ALA A 115 19.48 -3.28 -8.41
C ALA A 115 18.54 -4.27 -9.11
N ALA A 116 18.15 -5.35 -8.43
CA ALA A 116 17.05 -6.20 -8.87
C ALA A 116 15.76 -5.39 -8.87
N ALA A 117 14.92 -5.49 -9.91
CA ALA A 117 13.74 -4.66 -10.03
C ALA A 117 12.56 -5.44 -10.61
N TYR A 118 11.40 -5.40 -9.91
CA TYR A 118 10.19 -6.08 -10.36
C TYR A 118 8.93 -5.46 -9.74
N ASP A 119 7.81 -5.60 -10.48
CA ASP A 119 6.51 -5.16 -10.02
C ASP A 119 5.76 -6.32 -9.36
N ILE A 120 4.92 -5.99 -8.37
CA ILE A 120 3.98 -6.92 -7.76
C ILE A 120 2.55 -6.43 -7.92
N SER A 121 1.63 -7.35 -8.18
CA SER A 121 0.21 -7.09 -8.30
C SER A 121 -0.53 -7.78 -7.15
N ALA A 122 -0.65 -7.08 -6.03
CA ALA A 122 -1.45 -7.50 -4.88
C ALA A 122 -2.41 -6.37 -4.42
N ALA A 123 -2.75 -5.49 -5.35
CA ALA A 123 -3.66 -4.37 -5.16
C ALA A 123 -3.37 -3.61 -3.85
N CYS A 124 -4.41 -3.29 -3.06
CA CYS A 124 -4.27 -2.52 -1.83
C CYS A 124 -3.46 -3.24 -0.71
N ALA A 125 -3.20 -4.55 -0.83
CA ALA A 125 -2.32 -5.28 0.07
C ALA A 125 -0.84 -5.21 -0.34
N GLY A 126 -0.55 -4.70 -1.54
CA GLY A 126 0.74 -4.83 -2.17
C GLY A 126 1.90 -4.23 -1.39
N TYR A 127 1.70 -3.09 -0.73
CA TYR A 127 2.73 -2.55 0.17
C TYR A 127 3.12 -3.54 1.29
N CYS A 128 2.15 -4.12 1.99
CA CYS A 128 2.41 -5.10 3.04
C CYS A 128 3.05 -6.38 2.50
N TYR A 129 2.68 -6.83 1.28
CA TYR A 129 3.37 -7.91 0.58
C TYR A 129 4.83 -7.56 0.29
N GLY A 130 5.08 -6.32 -0.16
CA GLY A 130 6.42 -5.80 -0.43
C GLY A 130 7.29 -5.77 0.84
N ILE A 131 6.74 -5.34 1.99
CA ILE A 131 7.43 -5.36 3.28
C ILE A 131 7.85 -6.78 3.67
N GLY A 132 6.93 -7.76 3.56
CA GLY A 132 7.26 -9.16 3.86
C GLY A 132 8.35 -9.73 2.94
N GLN A 133 8.32 -9.37 1.64
CA GLN A 133 9.37 -9.78 0.70
C GLN A 133 10.70 -9.08 1.01
N ALA A 134 10.68 -7.79 1.33
CA ALA A 134 11.88 -7.04 1.68
C ALA A 134 12.56 -7.58 2.94
N ASP A 135 11.78 -7.88 4.01
CA ASP A 135 12.31 -8.55 5.20
C ASP A 135 13.01 -9.87 4.84
N ALA A 136 12.36 -10.70 4.02
CA ALA A 136 12.93 -11.98 3.59
C ALA A 136 14.22 -11.79 2.76
N LEU A 137 14.27 -10.85 1.83
CA LEU A 137 15.45 -10.56 1.00
C LEU A 137 16.62 -10.08 1.85
N VAL A 138 16.37 -9.16 2.80
CA VAL A 138 17.41 -8.66 3.70
C VAL A 138 17.93 -9.75 4.61
N ARG A 139 17.05 -10.48 5.27
CA ARG A 139 17.45 -11.54 6.22
C ARG A 139 18.10 -12.75 5.56
N SER A 140 17.76 -13.06 4.31
CA SER A 140 18.47 -14.11 3.55
C SER A 140 19.83 -13.66 3.03
N GLY A 141 20.15 -12.37 3.05
CA GLY A 141 21.35 -11.80 2.46
C GLY A 141 21.32 -11.73 0.93
N ALA A 142 20.12 -11.86 0.33
CA ALA A 142 19.93 -11.66 -1.12
C ALA A 142 20.01 -10.19 -1.53
N ALA A 143 19.63 -9.28 -0.63
CA ALA A 143 19.77 -7.84 -0.74
C ALA A 143 20.13 -7.24 0.63
N ARG A 144 20.80 -6.09 0.65
CA ARG A 144 21.07 -5.35 1.89
C ARG A 144 19.99 -4.30 2.13
N ASN A 145 19.70 -3.48 1.12
CA ASN A 145 18.69 -2.43 1.17
C ASN A 145 17.65 -2.65 0.06
N VAL A 146 16.40 -2.75 0.45
CA VAL A 146 15.27 -2.99 -0.45
C VAL A 146 14.33 -1.79 -0.42
N LEU A 147 14.10 -1.18 -1.56
CA LEU A 147 13.12 -0.12 -1.73
C LEU A 147 11.75 -0.74 -2.07
N VAL A 148 10.76 -0.51 -1.23
CA VAL A 148 9.37 -0.94 -1.43
C VAL A 148 8.52 0.29 -1.71
N ILE A 149 7.83 0.30 -2.84
CA ILE A 149 7.00 1.41 -3.30
C ILE A 149 5.58 0.93 -3.51
N GLY A 150 4.60 1.61 -2.93
CA GLY A 150 3.20 1.52 -3.31
C GLY A 150 2.81 2.79 -4.07
N ALA A 151 2.43 2.70 -5.33
CA ALA A 151 2.14 3.86 -6.15
C ALA A 151 0.92 3.65 -7.03
N GLU A 152 0.02 4.63 -7.06
CA GLU A 152 -1.22 4.53 -7.83
C GLU A 152 -1.67 5.88 -8.39
N LYS A 153 -2.10 5.86 -9.65
CA LYS A 153 -2.89 6.91 -10.28
C LYS A 153 -4.28 6.38 -10.58
N MET A 154 -5.06 6.19 -9.51
CA MET A 154 -6.37 5.55 -9.58
C MET A 154 -7.38 6.37 -10.38
N SER A 155 -7.16 7.68 -10.53
CA SER A 155 -7.99 8.55 -11.36
C SER A 155 -8.03 8.15 -12.84
N GLU A 156 -7.03 7.42 -13.34
CA GLU A 156 -6.99 6.87 -14.70
C GLU A 156 -7.65 5.50 -14.84
N PHE A 157 -7.93 4.85 -13.71
CA PHE A 157 -8.48 3.49 -13.67
C PHE A 157 -9.93 3.44 -13.19
N VAL A 158 -10.61 4.56 -13.11
CA VAL A 158 -11.99 4.66 -12.63
C VAL A 158 -12.90 5.26 -13.70
N ASP A 159 -14.11 4.72 -13.83
CA ASP A 159 -15.19 5.36 -14.58
C ASP A 159 -15.78 6.48 -13.70
N PRO A 160 -15.72 7.77 -14.11
CA PRO A 160 -16.23 8.88 -13.32
C PRO A 160 -17.75 8.83 -13.10
N THR A 161 -18.47 8.00 -13.85
CA THR A 161 -19.93 7.81 -13.74
C THR A 161 -20.30 6.61 -12.87
N ASP A 162 -19.36 5.77 -12.48
CA ASP A 162 -19.63 4.62 -11.62
C ASP A 162 -19.84 5.07 -10.16
N ARG A 163 -21.11 5.13 -9.75
CA ARG A 163 -21.52 5.49 -8.39
C ARG A 163 -20.99 4.55 -7.31
N SER A 164 -20.49 3.37 -7.65
CA SER A 164 -20.00 2.40 -6.66
C SER A 164 -18.58 2.70 -6.18
N ILE A 165 -17.76 3.41 -6.97
CA ILE A 165 -16.32 3.52 -6.71
C ILE A 165 -15.69 4.89 -7.08
N SER A 166 -16.25 5.65 -8.02
CA SER A 166 -15.60 6.84 -8.59
C SER A 166 -15.22 7.90 -7.57
N PHE A 167 -15.98 8.02 -6.49
CA PHE A 167 -15.77 9.01 -5.43
C PHE A 167 -14.77 8.54 -4.35
N LEU A 168 -14.37 7.27 -4.36
CA LEU A 168 -13.48 6.71 -3.33
C LEU A 168 -12.01 7.02 -3.61
N LEU A 169 -11.61 6.97 -4.89
CA LEU A 169 -10.24 6.77 -5.30
C LEU A 169 -9.44 8.06 -5.42
N GLY A 170 -8.19 8.01 -4.99
CA GLY A 170 -7.20 9.08 -5.07
C GLY A 170 -5.87 8.59 -5.62
N ASP A 171 -4.98 9.54 -5.94
CA ASP A 171 -3.67 9.32 -6.52
C ASP A 171 -2.57 9.63 -5.52
N GLY A 172 -1.51 8.85 -5.53
CA GLY A 172 -0.35 9.06 -4.69
C GLY A 172 0.61 7.89 -4.67
N ALA A 173 1.74 8.09 -4.06
CA ALA A 173 2.75 7.08 -3.83
C ALA A 173 3.35 7.20 -2.43
N GLY A 174 3.68 6.08 -1.84
CA GLY A 174 4.46 6.01 -0.62
C GLY A 174 5.53 4.93 -0.73
N ALA A 175 6.71 5.18 -0.19
CA ALA A 175 7.84 4.29 -0.30
C ALA A 175 8.58 4.16 1.02
N VAL A 176 9.21 3.00 1.22
CA VAL A 176 10.12 2.78 2.35
C VAL A 176 11.38 2.08 1.89
N VAL A 177 12.48 2.34 2.58
CA VAL A 177 13.69 1.54 2.47
C VAL A 177 13.73 0.57 3.65
N VAL A 178 13.82 -0.72 3.35
CA VAL A 178 14.02 -1.79 4.35
C VAL A 178 15.47 -2.23 4.30
N GLY A 179 16.12 -2.27 5.45
CA GLY A 179 17.52 -2.66 5.55
C GLY A 179 17.83 -3.42 6.84
N PRO A 180 19.13 -3.75 7.08
CA PRO A 180 19.56 -4.52 8.23
C PRO A 180 19.25 -3.83 9.55
N SER A 181 19.05 -4.64 10.59
CA SER A 181 18.81 -4.17 11.96
C SER A 181 19.48 -5.09 12.98
N ASP A 182 19.79 -4.54 14.14
CA ASP A 182 20.28 -5.26 15.33
C ASP A 182 19.13 -5.65 16.29
N PHE A 183 17.89 -5.22 15.97
CA PHE A 183 16.68 -5.58 16.69
C PHE A 183 15.55 -5.95 15.69
N PRO A 184 14.51 -6.70 16.11
CA PRO A 184 13.38 -7.06 15.24
C PRO A 184 12.51 -5.82 14.96
N GLY A 185 12.77 -5.14 13.83
CA GLY A 185 12.02 -3.95 13.39
C GLY A 185 10.81 -4.27 12.53
N ILE A 186 10.72 -5.49 11.99
CA ILE A 186 9.58 -6.00 11.22
C ILE A 186 9.19 -7.36 11.79
N GLY A 187 7.95 -7.48 12.26
CA GLY A 187 7.38 -8.72 12.76
C GLY A 187 6.98 -9.68 11.62
N PRO A 188 6.62 -10.93 11.95
CA PRO A 188 6.17 -11.89 10.96
C PRO A 188 4.98 -11.39 10.13
N THR A 189 5.06 -11.53 8.81
CA THR A 189 3.96 -11.17 7.92
C THR A 189 2.92 -12.28 7.89
N VAL A 190 1.67 -11.94 8.20
CA VAL A 190 0.49 -12.80 8.04
C VAL A 190 -0.21 -12.40 6.75
N TRP A 191 -0.16 -13.22 5.74
CA TRP A 191 -0.72 -12.96 4.42
C TRP A 191 -1.52 -14.12 3.86
N GLY A 192 -2.34 -13.85 2.85
CA GLY A 192 -3.16 -14.86 2.18
C GLY A 192 -4.05 -14.30 1.10
N SER A 193 -4.81 -15.19 0.49
CA SER A 193 -5.73 -14.88 -0.60
C SER A 193 -7.01 -15.71 -0.54
N ASP A 194 -8.08 -15.16 -1.13
CA ASP A 194 -9.36 -15.81 -1.39
C ASP A 194 -9.74 -15.60 -2.86
N GLY A 195 -9.12 -16.37 -3.75
CA GLY A 195 -9.34 -16.30 -5.20
C GLY A 195 -10.76 -16.69 -5.62
N GLY A 196 -11.52 -17.37 -4.76
CA GLY A 196 -12.95 -17.64 -5.01
C GLY A 196 -13.79 -16.37 -5.11
N GLN A 197 -13.30 -15.25 -4.55
CA GLN A 197 -13.95 -13.95 -4.59
C GLN A 197 -13.33 -12.96 -5.60
N ALA A 198 -12.57 -13.44 -6.58
CA ALA A 198 -11.87 -12.59 -7.56
C ALA A 198 -12.79 -11.62 -8.32
N GLN A 199 -14.08 -11.93 -8.43
CA GLN A 199 -15.06 -11.08 -9.10
C GLN A 199 -15.52 -9.87 -8.26
N THR A 200 -15.23 -9.87 -6.96
CA THR A 200 -15.71 -8.85 -6.01
C THR A 200 -15.06 -7.46 -6.23
N ILE A 201 -13.77 -7.45 -6.56
CA ILE A 201 -13.04 -6.23 -7.00
C ILE A 201 -12.22 -6.64 -8.21
N ARG A 202 -12.50 -6.08 -9.37
CA ARG A 202 -11.87 -6.48 -10.61
C ARG A 202 -11.87 -5.37 -11.67
N GLN A 203 -11.03 -5.54 -12.66
CA GLN A 203 -11.12 -4.81 -13.92
C GLN A 203 -12.42 -5.22 -14.66
N THR A 204 -13.10 -4.29 -15.30
CA THR A 204 -14.38 -4.55 -15.99
C THR A 204 -14.27 -5.63 -17.06
N HIS A 205 -13.17 -5.64 -17.81
CA HIS A 205 -12.88 -6.61 -18.87
C HIS A 205 -11.37 -6.66 -19.13
N SER A 206 -10.89 -7.63 -19.89
CA SER A 206 -9.48 -7.78 -20.22
C SER A 206 -9.01 -6.78 -21.30
N TRP A 207 -7.71 -6.58 -21.41
CA TRP A 207 -7.10 -5.83 -22.51
C TRP A 207 -7.38 -6.50 -23.87
N LEU A 208 -7.57 -7.82 -23.87
CA LEU A 208 -7.93 -8.57 -25.09
C LEU A 208 -9.34 -8.23 -25.56
N ASP A 209 -10.29 -8.05 -24.64
CA ASP A 209 -11.65 -7.63 -24.98
C ASP A 209 -11.66 -6.24 -25.62
N THR A 210 -10.81 -5.32 -25.14
CA THR A 210 -10.63 -4.00 -25.75
C THR A 210 -10.11 -4.13 -27.19
N ARG A 211 -9.12 -4.99 -27.43
CA ARG A 211 -8.52 -5.21 -28.76
C ARG A 211 -9.48 -5.93 -29.72
N ASP A 212 -10.10 -7.02 -29.26
CA ASP A 212 -10.77 -7.98 -30.15
C ASP A 212 -12.26 -7.69 -30.31
N HIS A 213 -12.87 -7.01 -29.33
CA HIS A 213 -14.31 -6.76 -29.29
C HIS A 213 -14.68 -5.27 -29.24
N GLY A 214 -13.69 -4.36 -29.31
CA GLY A 214 -13.93 -2.92 -29.26
C GLY A 214 -14.50 -2.42 -27.94
N ALA A 215 -14.35 -3.19 -26.85
CA ALA A 215 -14.68 -2.72 -25.51
C ALA A 215 -13.87 -1.45 -25.20
N GLY A 216 -14.47 -0.50 -24.50
CA GLY A 216 -13.82 0.74 -24.11
C GLY A 216 -12.60 0.53 -23.19
N TRP A 217 -12.07 1.61 -22.65
CA TRP A 217 -11.02 1.54 -21.65
C TRP A 217 -11.51 0.76 -20.42
N PRO A 218 -10.80 -0.31 -20.00
CA PRO A 218 -11.22 -1.08 -18.83
C PRO A 218 -10.98 -0.30 -17.56
N THR A 219 -11.97 -0.31 -16.68
CA THR A 219 -11.94 0.42 -15.40
C THR A 219 -12.08 -0.53 -14.23
N LEU A 220 -11.74 -0.07 -13.04
CA LEU A 220 -11.92 -0.82 -11.80
C LEU A 220 -13.39 -0.83 -11.41
N ARG A 221 -13.90 -1.99 -11.03
CA ARG A 221 -15.27 -2.19 -10.52
C ARG A 221 -15.23 -2.95 -9.20
N GLN A 222 -16.15 -2.62 -8.30
CA GLN A 222 -16.31 -3.35 -7.05
C GLN A 222 -17.77 -3.63 -6.70
N GLU A 223 -18.00 -4.75 -6.03
CA GLU A 223 -19.24 -5.05 -5.34
C GLU A 223 -19.18 -4.55 -3.90
N GLY A 224 -19.42 -3.25 -3.71
CA GLY A 224 -19.14 -2.54 -2.47
C GLY A 224 -19.70 -3.18 -1.20
N GLN A 225 -20.90 -3.81 -1.25
CA GLN A 225 -21.49 -4.51 -0.10
C GLN A 225 -20.73 -5.79 0.26
N SER A 226 -20.32 -6.58 -0.73
CA SER A 226 -19.55 -7.81 -0.55
C SER A 226 -18.17 -7.49 0.02
N VAL A 227 -17.48 -6.48 -0.56
CA VAL A 227 -16.19 -5.98 -0.06
C VAL A 227 -16.29 -5.52 1.39
N PHE A 228 -17.30 -4.71 1.71
CA PHE A 228 -17.51 -4.20 3.07
C PHE A 228 -17.71 -5.33 4.08
N LYS A 229 -18.59 -6.30 3.77
CA LYS A 229 -18.83 -7.45 4.64
C LYS A 229 -17.55 -8.26 4.86
N TRP A 230 -16.85 -8.58 3.78
CA TRP A 230 -15.61 -9.34 3.86
C TRP A 230 -14.56 -8.62 4.70
N ALA A 231 -14.32 -7.33 4.44
CA ALA A 231 -13.34 -6.54 5.19
C ALA A 231 -13.68 -6.45 6.68
N VAL A 232 -14.93 -6.17 7.01
CA VAL A 232 -15.39 -6.07 8.40
C VAL A 232 -15.22 -7.38 9.16
N TRP A 233 -15.53 -8.54 8.56
CA TRP A 233 -15.52 -9.80 9.28
C TRP A 233 -14.18 -10.54 9.25
N GLN A 234 -13.36 -10.32 8.20
CA GLN A 234 -12.14 -11.08 8.03
C GLN A 234 -10.86 -10.33 8.46
N MET A 235 -10.84 -8.99 8.34
CA MET A 235 -9.57 -8.27 8.52
C MET A 235 -9.14 -8.10 9.97
N ALA A 236 -10.06 -7.92 10.91
CA ALA A 236 -9.69 -7.85 12.31
C ALA A 236 -9.11 -9.18 12.85
N PRO A 237 -9.65 -10.37 12.53
CA PRO A 237 -8.99 -11.65 12.82
C PRO A 237 -7.59 -11.79 12.20
N ILE A 238 -7.35 -11.27 10.99
CA ILE A 238 -6.02 -11.29 10.35
C ILE A 238 -5.06 -10.34 11.08
N ALA A 239 -5.52 -9.14 11.41
CA ALA A 239 -4.75 -8.18 12.19
C ALA A 239 -4.39 -8.74 13.57
N GLN A 240 -5.32 -9.44 14.24
CA GLN A 240 -5.04 -10.13 15.50
C GLN A 240 -3.96 -11.21 15.34
N LYS A 241 -4.02 -12.02 14.28
CA LYS A 241 -2.98 -13.01 13.99
C LYS A 241 -1.60 -12.37 13.79
N ALA A 242 -1.52 -11.17 13.23
CA ALA A 242 -0.25 -10.45 13.08
C ALA A 242 0.29 -9.96 14.43
N LEU A 243 -0.57 -9.49 15.33
CA LEU A 243 -0.20 -9.17 16.71
C LEU A 243 0.31 -10.42 17.44
N ASP A 244 -0.43 -11.53 17.37
CA ASP A 244 -0.07 -12.80 18.00
C ASP A 244 1.27 -13.32 17.48
N ALA A 245 1.50 -13.26 16.16
CA ALA A 245 2.74 -13.69 15.52
C ALA A 245 3.93 -12.81 15.90
N ALA A 246 3.70 -11.52 16.14
CA ALA A 246 4.71 -10.59 16.62
C ALA A 246 4.94 -10.68 18.14
N GLY A 247 4.10 -11.42 18.88
CA GLY A 247 4.18 -11.55 20.32
C GLY A 247 3.80 -10.27 21.08
N VAL A 248 2.93 -9.43 20.49
CA VAL A 248 2.47 -8.18 21.10
C VAL A 248 0.94 -8.15 21.20
N SER A 249 0.43 -7.49 22.23
CA SER A 249 -1.01 -7.29 22.42
C SER A 249 -1.45 -5.93 21.86
N ALA A 250 -2.77 -5.77 21.70
CA ALA A 250 -3.37 -4.56 21.12
C ALA A 250 -3.11 -3.27 21.95
N ASP A 251 -2.86 -3.41 23.25
CA ASP A 251 -2.52 -2.30 24.16
C ASP A 251 -1.03 -1.94 24.18
N GLN A 252 -0.20 -2.71 23.49
CA GLN A 252 1.25 -2.46 23.38
C GLN A 252 1.64 -1.75 22.09
N ILE A 253 0.72 -1.60 21.13
CA ILE A 253 0.99 -0.84 19.91
C ILE A 253 0.70 0.65 20.13
N ASP A 254 1.49 1.49 19.48
CA ASP A 254 1.31 2.95 19.49
C ASP A 254 0.39 3.41 18.37
N ALA A 255 0.38 2.69 17.24
CA ALA A 255 -0.41 3.05 16.08
C ALA A 255 -1.10 1.85 15.40
N PHE A 256 -2.28 2.12 14.84
CA PHE A 256 -2.99 1.23 13.92
C PHE A 256 -3.12 1.91 12.56
N ILE A 257 -2.49 1.34 11.54
CA ILE A 257 -2.38 1.90 10.19
C ILE A 257 -2.95 0.90 9.18
N PRO A 258 -4.29 0.78 9.10
CA PRO A 258 -4.92 -0.08 8.10
C PRO A 258 -4.93 0.58 6.72
N HIS A 259 -5.11 -0.24 5.68
CA HIS A 259 -5.48 0.24 4.36
C HIS A 259 -6.63 1.24 4.46
N GLN A 260 -6.46 2.40 3.83
CA GLN A 260 -7.40 3.51 3.86
C GLN A 260 -8.54 3.29 2.84
N ALA A 261 -9.29 2.20 3.03
CA ALA A 261 -10.37 1.80 2.12
C ALA A 261 -11.67 2.57 2.35
N ASN A 262 -12.07 2.67 3.62
CA ASN A 262 -13.32 3.28 4.07
C ASN A 262 -13.27 3.48 5.59
N MET A 263 -13.61 4.67 6.07
CA MET A 263 -13.57 5.00 7.51
C MET A 263 -14.41 4.04 8.36
N ARG A 264 -15.56 3.60 7.84
CA ARG A 264 -16.44 2.67 8.55
C ARG A 264 -15.81 1.28 8.73
N ILE A 265 -14.96 0.84 7.78
CA ILE A 265 -14.20 -0.41 7.94
C ILE A 265 -13.17 -0.23 9.04
N ILE A 266 -12.43 0.88 9.03
CA ILE A 266 -11.45 1.22 10.07
C ILE A 266 -12.10 1.20 11.45
N ASP A 267 -13.24 1.89 11.61
CA ASP A 267 -13.96 1.97 12.88
C ASP A 267 -14.44 0.58 13.37
N GLN A 268 -14.85 -0.31 12.46
CA GLN A 268 -15.23 -1.67 12.82
C GLN A 268 -14.04 -2.51 13.25
N MET A 269 -12.89 -2.37 12.59
CA MET A 269 -11.66 -3.06 12.98
C MET A 269 -11.19 -2.63 14.37
N ILE A 270 -11.22 -1.33 14.68
CA ILE A 270 -10.89 -0.79 16.01
C ILE A 270 -11.74 -1.48 17.09
N LYS A 271 -13.06 -1.55 16.86
CA LYS A 271 -14.01 -2.18 17.82
C LYS A 271 -13.73 -3.67 18.01
N GLN A 272 -13.48 -4.40 16.91
CA GLN A 272 -13.25 -5.84 16.98
C GLN A 272 -11.89 -6.18 17.60
N LEU A 273 -10.84 -5.42 17.32
CA LEU A 273 -9.54 -5.55 17.94
C LEU A 273 -9.50 -5.02 19.37
N LYS A 274 -10.56 -4.32 19.81
CA LYS A 274 -10.65 -3.67 21.13
C LYS A 274 -9.46 -2.76 21.40
N LEU A 275 -9.06 -1.98 20.37
CA LEU A 275 -7.93 -1.07 20.51
C LEU A 275 -8.22 -0.02 21.57
N PRO A 276 -7.28 0.22 22.52
CA PRO A 276 -7.38 1.31 23.49
C PRO A 276 -7.42 2.68 22.80
N GLU A 277 -8.00 3.67 23.48
CA GLU A 277 -8.03 5.07 23.00
C GLU A 277 -6.64 5.70 22.88
N SER A 278 -5.64 5.13 23.55
CA SER A 278 -4.25 5.55 23.45
C SER A 278 -3.60 5.20 22.11
N VAL A 279 -4.14 4.24 21.37
CA VAL A 279 -3.60 3.84 20.06
C VAL A 279 -4.02 4.86 19.01
N VAL A 280 -3.03 5.47 18.35
CA VAL A 280 -3.27 6.42 17.26
C VAL A 280 -3.74 5.66 16.03
N VAL A 281 -4.88 6.05 15.48
CA VAL A 281 -5.47 5.41 14.30
C VAL A 281 -5.31 6.30 13.07
N ALA A 282 -4.68 5.76 12.03
CA ALA A 282 -4.52 6.48 10.77
C ALA A 282 -5.87 6.69 10.07
N ARG A 283 -6.13 7.94 9.65
CA ARG A 283 -7.38 8.37 8.98
C ARG A 283 -7.09 9.24 7.76
N ASP A 284 -6.01 8.96 7.06
CA ASP A 284 -5.54 9.69 5.88
C ASP A 284 -6.60 9.73 4.75
N ILE A 285 -7.48 8.75 4.74
CA ILE A 285 -8.58 8.64 3.78
C ILE A 285 -9.49 9.86 3.74
N ALA A 286 -9.64 10.59 4.85
CA ALA A 286 -10.53 11.74 4.94
C ALA A 286 -10.18 12.81 3.89
N ASP A 287 -8.89 13.05 3.65
CA ASP A 287 -8.39 14.11 2.78
C ASP A 287 -7.70 13.59 1.52
N THR A 288 -7.22 12.34 1.55
CA THR A 288 -6.44 11.75 0.46
C THR A 288 -7.28 10.84 -0.44
N GLY A 289 -8.39 10.29 0.09
CA GLY A 289 -9.14 9.22 -0.56
C GLY A 289 -8.42 7.87 -0.46
N ASN A 290 -8.94 6.88 -1.16
CA ASN A 290 -8.34 5.55 -1.23
C ASN A 290 -7.27 5.52 -2.35
N THR A 291 -6.02 5.46 -1.98
CA THR A 291 -4.85 5.37 -2.88
C THR A 291 -4.30 3.95 -3.02
N SER A 292 -5.13 2.92 -2.80
CA SER A 292 -4.79 1.50 -2.97
C SER A 292 -3.47 1.12 -2.25
N ALA A 293 -2.44 0.65 -2.97
CA ALA A 293 -1.16 0.23 -2.40
C ALA A 293 -0.37 1.37 -1.71
N ALA A 294 -0.60 2.62 -2.09
CA ALA A 294 0.06 3.78 -1.48
C ALA A 294 -0.55 4.19 -0.13
N SER A 295 -1.72 3.69 0.23
CA SER A 295 -2.51 4.22 1.35
C SER A 295 -1.85 4.06 2.72
N ILE A 296 -1.23 2.92 2.98
CA ILE A 296 -0.56 2.65 4.27
C ILE A 296 0.72 3.49 4.42
N PRO A 297 1.66 3.50 3.47
CA PRO A 297 2.85 4.33 3.61
C PRO A 297 2.54 5.83 3.62
N LEU A 298 1.54 6.32 2.88
CA LEU A 298 1.08 7.71 2.96
C LEU A 298 0.49 8.05 4.33
N ALA A 299 -0.35 7.17 4.87
CA ALA A 299 -0.91 7.35 6.20
C ALA A 299 0.18 7.34 7.28
N THR A 300 1.18 6.46 7.14
CA THR A 300 2.34 6.41 8.03
C THR A 300 3.15 7.71 7.98
N GLU A 301 3.43 8.21 6.77
CA GLU A 301 4.13 9.47 6.54
C GLU A 301 3.41 10.64 7.21
N ARG A 302 2.08 10.72 7.07
CA ARG A 302 1.27 11.77 7.72
C ARG A 302 1.38 11.72 9.24
N LEU A 303 1.21 10.54 9.85
CA LEU A 303 1.27 10.40 11.29
C LEU A 303 2.62 10.86 11.86
N LEU A 304 3.72 10.50 11.21
CA LEU A 304 5.07 10.92 11.61
C LEU A 304 5.29 12.42 11.38
N ARG A 305 4.96 12.94 10.19
CA ARG A 305 5.12 14.35 9.85
C ARG A 305 4.32 15.28 10.76
N GLU A 306 3.10 14.89 11.14
CA GLU A 306 2.23 15.65 12.02
C GLU A 306 2.55 15.44 13.51
N GLY A 307 3.54 14.60 13.83
CA GLY A 307 3.95 14.31 15.20
C GLY A 307 2.90 13.58 16.03
N GLN A 308 1.96 12.90 15.36
CA GLN A 308 0.94 12.07 16.03
C GLN A 308 1.56 10.78 16.60
N VAL A 309 2.61 10.29 15.96
CA VAL A 309 3.47 9.22 16.45
C VAL A 309 4.93 9.60 16.24
N SER A 310 5.84 8.98 17.00
CA SER A 310 7.27 9.22 16.90
C SER A 310 8.00 8.10 16.20
N SER A 311 9.21 8.37 15.70
CA SER A 311 10.17 7.33 15.33
C SER A 311 10.34 6.33 16.48
N GLY A 312 10.41 5.05 16.17
CA GLY A 312 10.45 3.96 17.15
C GLY A 312 9.09 3.47 17.62
N ALA A 313 7.98 4.13 17.26
CA ALA A 313 6.63 3.69 17.59
C ALA A 313 6.31 2.33 16.96
N LEU A 314 5.59 1.50 17.70
CA LEU A 314 5.17 0.18 17.27
C LEU A 314 3.81 0.28 16.54
N ALA A 315 3.78 -0.07 15.27
CA ALA A 315 2.59 0.08 14.43
C ALA A 315 2.09 -1.26 13.88
N LEU A 316 0.80 -1.52 14.01
CA LEU A 316 0.11 -2.59 13.30
C LEU A 316 -0.34 -2.09 11.93
N GLN A 317 0.19 -2.67 10.85
CA GLN A 317 -0.19 -2.39 9.47
C GLN A 317 -0.97 -3.55 8.88
N ILE A 318 -2.04 -3.28 8.14
CA ILE A 318 -2.80 -4.29 7.41
C ILE A 318 -3.32 -3.74 6.08
N GLY A 319 -2.92 -4.39 4.99
CA GLY A 319 -3.40 -4.16 3.63
C GLY A 319 -4.36 -5.26 3.19
N PHE A 320 -5.40 -4.90 2.44
CA PHE A 320 -6.36 -5.85 1.87
C PHE A 320 -7.04 -5.24 0.64
N GLY A 321 -7.36 -6.06 -0.36
CA GLY A 321 -7.93 -5.58 -1.62
C GLY A 321 -8.26 -6.66 -2.63
N ALA A 322 -8.28 -6.24 -3.89
CA ALA A 322 -8.61 -7.12 -5.02
C ALA A 322 -7.76 -8.39 -5.03
N GLY A 323 -8.44 -9.53 -5.33
CA GLY A 323 -7.85 -10.83 -5.33
C GLY A 323 -8.84 -11.91 -4.84
N LEU A 324 -9.56 -11.87 -3.68
CA LEU A 324 -9.17 -10.94 -2.61
C LEU A 324 -7.85 -11.38 -1.99
N VAL A 325 -7.05 -10.42 -1.57
CA VAL A 325 -5.76 -10.67 -0.91
C VAL A 325 -5.62 -9.80 0.35
N TYR A 326 -4.79 -10.23 1.27
CA TYR A 326 -4.49 -9.50 2.50
C TYR A 326 -3.07 -9.77 2.99
N ALA A 327 -2.49 -8.79 3.68
CA ALA A 327 -1.26 -8.97 4.44
C ALA A 327 -1.24 -8.02 5.63
N ALA A 328 -0.73 -8.50 6.76
CA ALA A 328 -0.60 -7.72 7.99
C ALA A 328 0.73 -8.03 8.70
N GLN A 329 1.33 -7.03 9.30
CA GLN A 329 2.51 -7.15 10.13
C GLN A 329 2.57 -6.02 11.16
N VAL A 330 3.32 -6.27 12.24
CA VAL A 330 3.71 -5.23 13.18
C VAL A 330 5.09 -4.72 12.80
N VAL A 331 5.28 -3.41 12.76
CA VAL A 331 6.55 -2.78 12.41
C VAL A 331 6.93 -1.70 13.42
N VAL A 332 8.23 -1.48 13.57
CA VAL A 332 8.77 -0.30 14.25
C VAL A 332 8.89 0.81 13.20
N LEU A 333 8.28 1.95 13.44
CA LEU A 333 8.30 3.11 12.53
C LEU A 333 9.69 3.75 12.49
N PRO A 334 10.14 4.24 11.31
CA PRO A 334 11.47 4.83 11.14
C PRO A 334 11.65 6.18 11.85
#